data_d280cb96e8578ce6f05af3e0bf64ae08
#
_entry.id   d280cb96e8578ce6f05af3e0bf64ae08
#
_cell.length_a   1.000
_cell.length_b   1.000
_cell.length_c   1.000
_cell.angle_alpha   90.00
_cell.angle_beta   90.00
_cell.angle_gamma   90.00
#
_symmetry.space_group_name_H-M   'P 1'
#
loop_
_entity.id
_entity.type
_entity.pdbx_description
1 polymer ?
#
loop_
_entity_poly.entity_id
_entity_poly.type
_entity_poly.pdbx_seq_one_letter_code
_entity_poly.pdbx_strand_id
1 'polypeptide(L)'
;MLDRDDCLRLHQASCRILHETGVRVYSPAGLALLRQGGARIDGDRVYLSPSLVEWALASAPRRFDLYRRGGDEVAVRLDGQAVAFGPGSDTLRYLDPRRGERRDFRLADLADCYRLCDALPGIDFVMSMGIPRDVPAERYFRHQYATMLRHTTKPAVVVCDNLADMEAIAAMAAAAAGGMARLAERPTLLLYSEPSTPL
;
A
#
# COMPACT_ATOMS: atom_id res chain seq x y z
N MET A 1 17.42 3.46 21.82
CA MET A 1 16.04 3.08 21.52
C MET A 1 15.17 4.16 22.13
N LEU A 2 14.14 4.67 21.41
CA LEU A 2 13.24 5.70 21.96
C LEU A 2 12.45 5.09 23.13
N ASP A 3 12.33 5.83 24.22
CA ASP A 3 11.43 5.48 25.31
C ASP A 3 10.01 6.02 25.06
N ARG A 4 9.09 5.76 25.97
CA ARG A 4 7.70 6.20 25.85
C ARG A 4 7.55 7.72 25.83
N ASP A 5 8.36 8.41 26.60
CA ASP A 5 8.32 9.87 26.71
C ASP A 5 8.89 10.52 25.44
N ASP A 6 9.91 9.91 24.84
CA ASP A 6 10.43 10.32 23.54
C ASP A 6 9.37 10.17 22.44
N CYS A 7 8.67 9.03 22.40
CA CYS A 7 7.58 8.80 21.45
C CYS A 7 6.46 9.83 21.63
N LEU A 8 6.09 10.13 22.87
CA LEU A 8 5.06 11.13 23.17
C LEU A 8 5.47 12.54 22.73
N ARG A 9 6.72 12.93 22.99
CA ARG A 9 7.26 14.23 22.52
C ARG A 9 7.26 14.35 21.00
N LEU A 10 7.63 13.28 20.29
CA LEU A 10 7.58 13.23 18.82
C LEU A 10 6.14 13.37 18.31
N HIS A 11 5.21 12.64 18.91
CA HIS A 11 3.79 12.73 18.55
C HIS A 11 3.24 14.14 18.76
N GLN A 12 3.51 14.76 19.91
CA GLN A 12 3.10 16.13 20.21
C GLN A 12 3.71 17.16 19.23
N ALA A 13 4.97 16.98 18.86
CA ALA A 13 5.64 17.82 17.87
C ALA A 13 4.99 17.68 16.49
N SER A 14 4.65 16.45 16.07
CA SER A 14 3.93 16.17 14.81
C SER A 14 2.54 16.82 14.81
N CYS A 15 1.77 16.70 15.89
CA CYS A 15 0.49 17.37 16.04
C CYS A 15 0.61 18.91 15.96
N ARG A 16 1.65 19.50 16.56
CA ARG A 16 1.90 20.95 16.42
C ARG A 16 2.18 21.35 14.99
N ILE A 17 3.01 20.61 14.25
CA ILE A 17 3.30 20.89 12.85
C ILE A 17 2.02 20.85 12.03
N LEU A 18 1.20 19.82 12.21
CA LEU A 18 -0.09 19.67 11.52
C LEU A 18 -1.08 20.80 11.87
N HIS A 19 -1.05 21.31 13.11
CA HIS A 19 -1.94 22.35 13.58
C HIS A 19 -1.48 23.77 13.26
N GLU A 20 -0.19 24.06 13.41
CA GLU A 20 0.38 25.42 13.28
C GLU A 20 0.87 25.71 11.86
N THR A 21 1.59 24.77 11.27
CA THR A 21 2.13 24.89 9.90
C THR A 21 1.13 24.38 8.87
N GLY A 22 0.45 23.28 9.15
CA GLY A 22 -0.52 22.63 8.26
C GLY A 22 0.15 21.96 7.05
N VAL A 23 -0.69 21.38 6.21
CA VAL A 23 -0.29 20.72 4.96
C VAL A 23 -1.01 21.35 3.78
N ARG A 24 -0.40 21.32 2.59
CA ARG A 24 -1.05 21.75 1.36
C ARG A 24 -1.79 20.56 0.74
N VAL A 25 -3.03 20.78 0.36
CA VAL A 25 -3.89 19.77 -0.29
C VAL A 25 -4.44 20.38 -1.57
N TYR A 26 -4.06 19.81 -2.70
CA TYR A 26 -4.48 20.32 -4.02
C TYR A 26 -5.73 19.64 -4.57
N SER A 27 -6.14 18.52 -3.98
CA SER A 27 -7.35 17.81 -4.38
C SER A 27 -8.60 18.52 -3.84
N PRO A 28 -9.53 19.01 -4.69
CA PRO A 28 -10.79 19.60 -4.25
C PRO A 28 -11.63 18.63 -3.42
N ALA A 29 -11.64 17.35 -3.79
CA ALA A 29 -12.34 16.30 -3.05
C ALA A 29 -11.71 16.08 -1.66
N GLY A 30 -10.38 16.07 -1.59
CA GLY A 30 -9.65 15.99 -0.32
C GLY A 30 -9.93 17.18 0.59
N LEU A 31 -9.93 18.40 0.06
CA LEU A 31 -10.29 19.61 0.80
C LEU A 31 -11.74 19.55 1.35
N ALA A 32 -12.68 19.07 0.53
CA ALA A 32 -14.07 18.92 0.95
C ALA A 32 -14.20 17.90 2.10
N LEU A 33 -13.55 16.76 1.98
CA LEU A 33 -13.55 15.71 3.01
C LEU A 33 -12.93 16.22 4.32
N LEU A 34 -11.79 16.88 4.26
CA LEU A 34 -11.09 17.42 5.43
C LEU A 34 -11.90 18.52 6.11
N ARG A 35 -12.62 19.36 5.33
CA ARG A 35 -13.54 20.36 5.86
C ARG A 35 -14.70 19.71 6.60
N GLN A 36 -15.29 18.66 6.05
CA GLN A 36 -16.34 17.87 6.72
C GLN A 36 -15.84 17.24 8.03
N GLY A 37 -14.58 16.82 8.05
CA GLY A 37 -13.91 16.30 9.24
C GLY A 37 -13.56 17.36 10.29
N GLY A 38 -13.85 18.64 10.04
CA GLY A 38 -13.60 19.72 11.00
C GLY A 38 -12.21 20.36 10.91
N ALA A 39 -11.46 20.10 9.84
CA ALA A 39 -10.18 20.76 9.61
C ALA A 39 -10.39 22.25 9.25
N ARG A 40 -9.52 23.13 9.76
CA ARG A 40 -9.46 24.53 9.33
C ARG A 40 -8.72 24.63 8.00
N ILE A 41 -9.31 25.30 7.03
CA ILE A 41 -8.77 25.42 5.66
C ILE A 41 -8.63 26.89 5.30
N ASP A 42 -7.44 27.25 4.77
CA ASP A 42 -7.12 28.56 4.22
C ASP A 42 -6.50 28.38 2.83
N GLY A 43 -7.29 28.67 1.79
CA GLY A 43 -6.90 28.36 0.41
C GLY A 43 -6.68 26.85 0.20
N ASP A 44 -5.46 26.47 -0.15
CA ASP A 44 -5.00 25.10 -0.29
C ASP A 44 -4.36 24.52 0.98
N ARG A 45 -4.25 25.35 2.05
CA ARG A 45 -3.61 24.93 3.29
C ARG A 45 -4.63 24.43 4.29
N VAL A 46 -4.39 23.25 4.80
CA VAL A 46 -5.22 22.54 5.77
C VAL A 46 -4.49 22.43 7.09
N TYR A 47 -5.17 22.80 8.17
CA TYR A 47 -4.66 22.73 9.54
C TYR A 47 -5.48 21.69 10.30
N LEU A 48 -4.80 20.65 10.78
CA LEU A 48 -5.41 19.55 11.52
C LEU A 48 -5.25 19.80 13.02
N SER A 49 -6.37 19.86 13.73
CA SER A 49 -6.31 19.98 15.19
C SER A 49 -5.79 18.70 15.83
N PRO A 50 -5.11 18.76 16.99
CA PRO A 50 -4.70 17.55 17.72
C PRO A 50 -5.89 16.62 17.99
N SER A 51 -7.07 17.14 18.32
CA SER A 51 -8.27 16.33 18.53
C SER A 51 -8.74 15.57 17.28
N LEU A 52 -8.60 16.17 16.11
CA LEU A 52 -8.92 15.50 14.84
C LEU A 52 -7.90 14.36 14.55
N VAL A 53 -6.62 14.60 14.82
CA VAL A 53 -5.58 13.58 14.68
C VAL A 53 -5.82 12.41 15.65
N GLU A 54 -6.11 12.69 16.92
CA GLU A 54 -6.41 11.66 17.91
C GLU A 54 -7.68 10.87 17.56
N TRP A 55 -8.71 11.54 17.08
CA TRP A 55 -9.93 10.88 16.59
C TRP A 55 -9.62 9.93 15.42
N ALA A 56 -8.83 10.38 14.44
CA ALA A 56 -8.45 9.55 13.29
C ALA A 56 -7.64 8.31 13.73
N LEU A 57 -6.68 8.49 14.63
CA LEU A 57 -5.89 7.39 15.18
C LEU A 57 -6.73 6.40 16.00
N ALA A 58 -7.72 6.90 16.75
CA ALA A 58 -8.61 6.05 17.54
C ALA A 58 -9.62 5.28 16.68
N SER A 59 -10.03 5.84 15.54
CA SER A 59 -10.98 5.22 14.61
C SER A 59 -10.32 4.24 13.65
N ALA A 60 -9.00 4.33 13.43
CA ALA A 60 -8.28 3.40 12.57
C ALA A 60 -8.27 1.99 13.17
N PRO A 61 -8.49 0.95 12.36
CA PRO A 61 -8.43 -0.42 12.84
C PRO A 61 -7.00 -0.74 13.31
N ARG A 62 -6.89 -1.21 14.57
CA ARG A 62 -5.59 -1.58 15.16
C ARG A 62 -5.12 -2.97 14.73
N ARG A 63 -5.99 -3.73 14.13
CA ARG A 63 -5.72 -5.10 13.71
C ARG A 63 -6.53 -5.43 12.46
N PHE A 64 -5.88 -6.07 11.51
CA PHE A 64 -6.55 -6.75 10.39
C PHE A 64 -5.67 -7.89 9.87
N ASP A 65 -6.31 -8.85 9.23
CA ASP A 65 -5.68 -10.02 8.67
C ASP A 65 -5.72 -9.95 7.13
N LEU A 66 -4.64 -10.37 6.46
CA LEU A 66 -4.63 -10.63 5.03
C LEU A 66 -4.61 -12.13 4.79
N TYR A 67 -5.42 -12.56 3.86
CA TYR A 67 -5.64 -13.97 3.60
C TYR A 67 -4.91 -14.43 2.33
N ARG A 68 -4.52 -15.69 2.33
CA ARG A 68 -4.08 -16.37 1.12
C ARG A 68 -5.25 -16.49 0.16
N ARG A 69 -5.04 -16.16 -1.11
CA ARG A 69 -6.11 -16.21 -2.13
C ARG A 69 -6.60 -17.65 -2.35
N GLY A 70 -7.92 -17.81 -2.42
CA GLY A 70 -8.58 -19.10 -2.64
C GLY A 70 -8.76 -19.95 -1.39
N GLY A 71 -8.40 -19.45 -0.20
CA GLY A 71 -8.53 -20.17 1.06
C GLY A 71 -9.01 -19.31 2.23
N ASP A 72 -8.97 -19.90 3.40
CA ASP A 72 -9.33 -19.29 4.68
C ASP A 72 -8.08 -19.09 5.57
N GLU A 73 -6.90 -19.34 5.01
CA GLU A 73 -5.62 -19.20 5.70
C GLU A 73 -5.26 -17.73 5.86
N VAL A 74 -5.04 -17.29 7.09
CA VAL A 74 -4.46 -15.99 7.41
C VAL A 74 -2.96 -16.08 7.12
N ALA A 75 -2.52 -15.37 6.08
CA ALA A 75 -1.12 -15.32 5.68
C ALA A 75 -0.34 -14.21 6.41
N VAL A 76 -0.98 -13.06 6.63
CA VAL A 76 -0.37 -11.91 7.31
C VAL A 76 -1.34 -11.38 8.35
N ARG A 77 -0.85 -11.26 9.58
CA ARG A 77 -1.59 -10.63 10.68
C ARG A 77 -0.95 -9.30 11.03
N LEU A 78 -1.69 -8.22 10.88
CA LEU A 78 -1.26 -6.87 11.22
C LEU A 78 -1.94 -6.48 12.55
N ASP A 79 -1.27 -6.77 13.66
CA ASP A 79 -1.75 -6.53 15.02
C ASP A 79 -0.75 -5.77 15.90
N GLY A 80 0.37 -5.32 15.29
CA GLY A 80 1.44 -4.61 15.96
C GLY A 80 2.42 -5.51 16.73
N GLN A 81 2.24 -6.84 16.69
CA GLN A 81 3.14 -7.81 17.34
C GLN A 81 3.77 -8.80 16.37
N ALA A 82 3.00 -9.23 15.37
CA ALA A 82 3.51 -10.13 14.34
C ALA A 82 4.43 -9.38 13.36
N VAL A 83 5.44 -10.06 12.86
CA VAL A 83 6.33 -9.58 11.81
C VAL A 83 6.10 -10.41 10.57
N ALA A 84 5.84 -9.77 9.44
CA ALA A 84 5.69 -10.42 8.15
C ALA A 84 6.83 -9.97 7.21
N PHE A 85 7.33 -10.88 6.41
CA PHE A 85 8.40 -10.62 5.46
C PHE A 85 7.91 -10.69 4.02
N GLY A 86 8.36 -9.75 3.22
CA GLY A 86 8.09 -9.70 1.78
C GLY A 86 9.15 -8.91 1.02
N PRO A 87 9.11 -8.95 -0.32
CA PRO A 87 10.01 -8.15 -1.14
C PRO A 87 9.66 -6.67 -1.08
N GLY A 88 10.57 -5.83 -1.60
CA GLY A 88 10.34 -4.40 -1.78
C GLY A 88 9.52 -4.05 -3.02
N SER A 89 9.33 -2.75 -3.27
CA SER A 89 8.58 -2.21 -4.38
C SER A 89 9.45 -1.48 -5.41
N ASP A 90 8.99 -1.45 -6.64
CA ASP A 90 9.30 -0.48 -7.70
C ASP A 90 10.77 -0.20 -7.98
N THR A 91 11.61 -1.25 -7.94
CA THR A 91 12.99 -1.11 -8.40
C THR A 91 13.04 -0.85 -9.91
N LEU A 92 13.98 0.00 -10.33
CA LEU A 92 14.11 0.41 -11.74
C LEU A 92 14.88 -0.59 -12.60
N ARG A 93 15.75 -1.39 -11.96
CA ARG A 93 16.69 -2.26 -12.67
C ARG A 93 16.65 -3.67 -12.13
N TYR A 94 16.71 -4.63 -13.04
CA TYR A 94 16.82 -6.05 -12.76
C TYR A 94 18.27 -6.51 -12.94
N LEU A 95 18.80 -7.21 -11.95
CA LEU A 95 20.04 -7.95 -12.10
C LEU A 95 19.70 -9.35 -12.62
N ASP A 96 19.95 -9.60 -13.90
CA ASP A 96 19.68 -10.88 -14.52
C ASP A 96 20.59 -11.96 -13.89
N PRO A 97 20.04 -12.94 -13.15
CA PRO A 97 20.84 -13.91 -12.42
C PRO A 97 21.59 -14.90 -13.34
N ARG A 98 21.17 -15.00 -14.61
CA ARG A 98 21.81 -15.91 -15.58
C ARG A 98 22.97 -15.24 -16.30
N ARG A 99 22.88 -13.91 -16.51
CA ARG A 99 23.88 -13.15 -17.27
C ARG A 99 24.77 -12.27 -16.40
N GLY A 100 24.35 -11.99 -15.16
CA GLY A 100 25.05 -11.04 -14.29
C GLY A 100 24.95 -9.59 -14.74
N GLU A 101 24.04 -9.29 -15.66
CA GLU A 101 23.89 -7.97 -16.26
C GLU A 101 22.72 -7.19 -15.63
N ARG A 102 22.88 -5.89 -15.47
CA ARG A 102 21.79 -4.98 -15.09
C ARG A 102 21.03 -4.54 -16.33
N ARG A 103 19.72 -4.76 -16.33
CA ARG A 103 18.82 -4.35 -17.40
C ARG A 103 17.48 -3.87 -16.83
N ASP A 104 16.62 -3.39 -17.70
CA ASP A 104 15.24 -3.05 -17.32
C ASP A 104 14.46 -4.30 -16.94
N PHE A 105 13.50 -4.15 -16.02
CA PHE A 105 12.54 -5.19 -15.71
C PHE A 105 11.61 -5.46 -16.89
N ARG A 106 11.26 -6.72 -17.05
CA ARG A 106 10.20 -7.21 -17.93
C ARG A 106 9.11 -7.90 -17.12
N LEU A 107 7.93 -7.96 -17.66
CA LEU A 107 6.81 -8.62 -17.00
C LEU A 107 7.10 -10.11 -16.68
N ALA A 108 7.86 -10.76 -17.54
CA ALA A 108 8.30 -12.14 -17.32
C ALA A 108 9.22 -12.28 -16.10
N ASP A 109 10.08 -11.31 -15.84
CA ASP A 109 10.95 -11.32 -14.65
C ASP A 109 10.13 -11.22 -13.37
N LEU A 110 9.09 -10.38 -13.37
CA LEU A 110 8.16 -10.27 -12.25
C LEU A 110 7.42 -11.60 -12.02
N ALA A 111 6.99 -12.26 -13.08
CA ALA A 111 6.35 -13.57 -12.98
C ALA A 111 7.27 -14.61 -12.33
N ASP A 112 8.56 -14.64 -12.69
CA ASP A 112 9.55 -15.51 -12.08
C ASP A 112 9.78 -15.17 -10.60
N CYS A 113 9.89 -13.87 -10.28
CA CYS A 113 10.01 -13.39 -8.91
C CYS A 113 8.81 -13.78 -8.05
N TYR A 114 7.57 -13.64 -8.55
CA TYR A 114 6.37 -14.01 -7.80
C TYR A 114 6.27 -15.52 -7.57
N ARG A 115 6.63 -16.34 -8.57
CA ARG A 115 6.72 -17.81 -8.39
C ARG A 115 7.74 -18.18 -7.33
N LEU A 116 8.91 -17.54 -7.34
CA LEU A 116 9.94 -17.74 -6.33
C LEU A 116 9.41 -17.38 -4.93
N CYS A 117 8.79 -16.20 -4.78
CA CYS A 117 8.20 -15.79 -3.52
C CYS A 117 7.09 -16.72 -3.05
N ASP A 118 6.27 -17.25 -3.96
CA ASP A 118 5.21 -18.22 -3.62
C ASP A 118 5.79 -19.51 -3.05
N ALA A 119 6.90 -19.98 -3.61
CA ALA A 119 7.58 -21.21 -3.19
C ALA A 119 8.38 -21.07 -1.88
N LEU A 120 8.76 -19.86 -1.47
CA LEU A 120 9.58 -19.63 -0.28
C LEU A 120 8.70 -19.51 0.98
N PRO A 121 8.84 -20.40 1.98
CA PRO A 121 7.99 -20.36 3.18
C PRO A 121 8.25 -19.13 4.07
N GLY A 122 9.45 -18.54 4.00
CA GLY A 122 9.80 -17.34 4.77
C GLY A 122 9.36 -16.02 4.13
N ILE A 123 8.59 -16.06 3.04
CA ILE A 123 7.99 -14.88 2.41
C ILE A 123 6.48 -14.95 2.63
N ASP A 124 5.90 -13.96 3.31
CA ASP A 124 4.49 -13.96 3.72
C ASP A 124 3.58 -13.25 2.72
N PHE A 125 4.10 -12.23 2.03
CA PHE A 125 3.37 -11.43 1.04
C PHE A 125 4.26 -11.08 -0.15
N VAL A 126 3.67 -10.56 -1.23
CA VAL A 126 4.40 -10.02 -2.39
C VAL A 126 4.14 -8.53 -2.57
N MET A 127 5.11 -7.83 -3.16
CA MET A 127 4.98 -6.44 -3.62
C MET A 127 5.30 -6.33 -5.11
N SER A 128 5.20 -5.12 -5.66
CA SER A 128 5.45 -4.84 -7.09
C SER A 128 6.86 -5.23 -7.57
N MET A 129 7.86 -5.22 -6.70
CA MET A 129 9.27 -5.56 -6.93
C MET A 129 9.98 -4.67 -7.95
N GLY A 130 9.44 -4.50 -9.14
CA GLY A 130 10.08 -3.72 -10.19
C GLY A 130 9.09 -3.18 -11.21
N ILE A 131 9.52 -2.16 -11.95
CA ILE A 131 8.71 -1.50 -12.97
C ILE A 131 8.99 -2.15 -14.32
N PRO A 132 8.06 -2.93 -14.90
CA PRO A 132 8.25 -3.55 -16.20
C PRO A 132 8.24 -2.49 -17.29
N ARG A 133 9.23 -2.53 -18.19
CA ARG A 133 9.39 -1.59 -19.30
C ARG A 133 8.88 -2.12 -20.64
N ASP A 134 8.40 -3.36 -20.68
CA ASP A 134 7.84 -4.02 -21.85
C ASP A 134 6.30 -3.98 -21.89
N VAL A 135 5.69 -3.13 -21.04
CA VAL A 135 4.25 -2.84 -21.03
C VAL A 135 4.01 -1.33 -21.06
N PRO A 136 2.83 -0.85 -21.49
CA PRO A 136 2.51 0.57 -21.50
C PRO A 136 2.68 1.20 -20.11
N ALA A 137 3.38 2.35 -20.06
CA ALA A 137 3.73 3.01 -18.80
C ALA A 137 2.50 3.40 -17.99
N GLU A 138 1.41 3.80 -18.65
CA GLU A 138 0.15 4.20 -18.04
C GLU A 138 -0.69 3.04 -17.51
N ARG A 139 -0.23 1.78 -17.69
CA ARG A 139 -0.97 0.57 -17.28
C ARG A 139 -0.13 -0.44 -16.53
N TYR A 140 1.12 -0.11 -16.21
CA TYR A 140 2.04 -1.10 -15.64
C TYR A 140 1.55 -1.63 -14.27
N PHE A 141 0.91 -0.82 -13.43
CA PHE A 141 0.32 -1.27 -12.15
C PHE A 141 -0.70 -2.41 -12.34
N ARG A 142 -1.56 -2.28 -13.35
CA ARG A 142 -2.56 -3.33 -13.68
C ARG A 142 -1.87 -4.60 -14.16
N HIS A 143 -0.85 -4.47 -14.99
CA HIS A 143 -0.06 -5.62 -15.47
C HIS A 143 0.70 -6.31 -14.34
N GLN A 144 1.31 -5.55 -13.42
CA GLN A 144 1.95 -6.08 -12.22
C GLN A 144 0.95 -6.88 -11.40
N TYR A 145 -0.19 -6.30 -11.04
CA TYR A 145 -1.18 -6.98 -10.21
C TYR A 145 -1.80 -8.20 -10.90
N ALA A 146 -2.11 -8.13 -12.18
CA ALA A 146 -2.56 -9.29 -12.93
C ALA A 146 -1.51 -10.42 -12.97
N THR A 147 -0.22 -10.06 -12.97
CA THR A 147 0.88 -11.03 -12.90
C THR A 147 0.98 -11.65 -11.50
N MET A 148 0.81 -10.86 -10.42
CA MET A 148 0.70 -11.40 -9.05
C MET A 148 -0.42 -12.42 -8.96
N LEU A 149 -1.63 -12.09 -9.44
CA LEU A 149 -2.78 -13.00 -9.41
C LEU A 149 -2.54 -14.32 -10.13
N ARG A 150 -1.69 -14.33 -11.16
CA ARG A 150 -1.40 -15.56 -11.93
C ARG A 150 -0.32 -16.43 -11.32
N HIS A 151 0.59 -15.86 -10.52
CA HIS A 151 1.83 -16.53 -10.14
C HIS A 151 2.03 -16.69 -8.63
N THR A 152 1.14 -16.17 -7.81
CA THR A 152 1.15 -16.40 -6.36
C THR A 152 -0.25 -16.41 -5.78
N THR A 153 -0.43 -17.13 -4.67
CA THR A 153 -1.63 -17.08 -3.84
C THR A 153 -1.45 -16.22 -2.61
N LYS A 154 -0.23 -15.79 -2.33
CA LYS A 154 0.10 -14.92 -1.19
C LYS A 154 -0.55 -13.56 -1.32
N PRO A 155 -0.87 -12.88 -0.20
CA PRO A 155 -1.40 -11.52 -0.25
C PRO A 155 -0.47 -10.58 -0.99
N ALA A 156 -1.05 -9.60 -1.66
CA ALA A 156 -0.30 -8.60 -2.41
C ALA A 156 -0.33 -7.24 -1.70
N VAL A 157 0.81 -6.59 -1.59
CA VAL A 157 0.91 -5.16 -1.28
C VAL A 157 1.14 -4.43 -2.59
N VAL A 158 0.19 -3.60 -2.99
CA VAL A 158 0.15 -3.00 -4.33
C VAL A 158 0.26 -1.48 -4.21
N VAL A 159 1.15 -0.91 -5.00
CA VAL A 159 1.27 0.54 -5.16
C VAL A 159 0.46 0.98 -6.37
N CYS A 160 -0.19 2.13 -6.31
CA CYS A 160 -0.78 2.82 -7.46
C CYS A 160 -0.84 4.32 -7.16
N ASP A 161 -0.71 5.13 -8.19
CA ASP A 161 -0.61 6.58 -8.10
C ASP A 161 -1.89 7.32 -8.56
N ASN A 162 -2.89 6.58 -9.01
CA ASN A 162 -4.15 7.16 -9.49
C ASN A 162 -5.37 6.29 -9.16
N LEU A 163 -6.54 6.93 -9.10
CA LEU A 163 -7.80 6.29 -8.74
C LEU A 163 -8.22 5.21 -9.75
N ALA A 164 -8.00 5.45 -11.04
CA ALA A 164 -8.42 4.51 -12.10
C ALA A 164 -7.67 3.16 -12.01
N ASP A 165 -6.39 3.19 -11.64
CA ASP A 165 -5.63 1.96 -11.40
C ASP A 165 -6.05 1.29 -10.09
N MET A 166 -6.33 2.08 -9.04
CA MET A 166 -6.85 1.55 -7.78
C MET A 166 -8.18 0.80 -7.99
N GLU A 167 -9.12 1.40 -8.71
CA GLU A 167 -10.42 0.79 -9.03
C GLU A 167 -10.26 -0.48 -9.88
N ALA A 168 -9.38 -0.45 -10.89
CA ALA A 168 -9.11 -1.61 -11.72
C ALA A 168 -8.47 -2.76 -10.93
N ILE A 169 -7.53 -2.46 -10.04
CA ILE A 169 -6.88 -3.44 -9.17
C ILE A 169 -7.90 -4.03 -8.19
N ALA A 170 -8.74 -3.20 -7.57
CA ALA A 170 -9.81 -3.65 -6.68
C ALA A 170 -10.82 -4.55 -7.40
N ALA A 171 -11.20 -4.22 -8.64
CA ALA A 171 -12.07 -5.04 -9.46
C ALA A 171 -11.44 -6.40 -9.81
N MET A 172 -10.14 -6.43 -10.16
CA MET A 172 -9.41 -7.67 -10.40
C MET A 172 -9.31 -8.53 -9.14
N ALA A 173 -9.08 -7.91 -7.98
CA ALA A 173 -9.03 -8.59 -6.69
C ALA A 173 -10.39 -9.20 -6.34
N ALA A 174 -11.47 -8.45 -6.52
CA ALA A 174 -12.83 -8.93 -6.28
C ALA A 174 -13.17 -10.10 -7.20
N ALA A 175 -12.86 -10.01 -8.49
CA ALA A 175 -13.07 -11.11 -9.42
C ALA A 175 -12.30 -12.38 -9.01
N ALA A 176 -11.04 -12.22 -8.58
CA ALA A 176 -10.21 -13.33 -8.12
C ALA A 176 -10.66 -13.92 -6.77
N ALA A 177 -11.33 -13.14 -5.93
CA ALA A 177 -11.87 -13.58 -4.64
C ALA A 177 -13.27 -14.23 -4.76
N GLY A 178 -13.93 -14.11 -5.89
CA GLY A 178 -15.33 -14.56 -6.09
C GLY A 178 -16.37 -13.49 -5.75
N GLY A 179 -15.98 -12.22 -5.69
CA GLY A 179 -16.84 -11.07 -5.49
C GLY A 179 -16.34 -10.09 -4.44
N MET A 180 -16.87 -8.88 -4.45
CA MET A 180 -16.46 -7.80 -3.54
C MET A 180 -16.78 -8.14 -2.07
N ALA A 181 -17.92 -8.78 -1.80
CA ALA A 181 -18.29 -9.18 -0.44
C ALA A 181 -17.26 -10.16 0.15
N ARG A 182 -16.82 -11.13 -0.63
CA ARG A 182 -15.79 -12.07 -0.20
C ARG A 182 -14.44 -11.40 0.02
N LEU A 183 -14.07 -10.47 -0.88
CA LEU A 183 -12.86 -9.69 -0.72
C LEU A 183 -12.88 -8.82 0.55
N ALA A 184 -14.03 -8.25 0.89
CA ALA A 184 -14.20 -7.47 2.12
C ALA A 184 -14.10 -8.32 3.39
N GLU A 185 -14.65 -9.54 3.37
CA GLU A 185 -14.53 -10.48 4.49
C GLU A 185 -13.11 -11.02 4.66
N ARG A 186 -12.43 -11.28 3.55
CA ARG A 186 -11.11 -11.92 3.51
C ARG A 186 -10.22 -11.18 2.53
N PRO A 187 -9.67 -10.03 2.92
CA PRO A 187 -8.83 -9.23 2.05
C PRO A 187 -7.54 -9.97 1.68
N THR A 188 -7.23 -9.98 0.40
CA THR A 188 -6.05 -10.61 -0.17
C THR A 188 -5.05 -9.59 -0.71
N LEU A 189 -5.38 -8.30 -0.58
CA LEU A 189 -4.48 -7.22 -0.95
C LEU A 189 -4.53 -6.08 0.05
N LEU A 190 -3.41 -5.37 0.13
CA LEU A 190 -3.25 -4.08 0.78
C LEU A 190 -2.88 -3.06 -0.30
N LEU A 191 -3.66 -1.99 -0.41
CA LEU A 191 -3.27 -0.84 -1.23
C LEU A 191 -2.33 0.02 -0.39
N TYR A 192 -1.08 0.13 -0.84
CA TYR A 192 -0.08 0.99 -0.25
C TYR A 192 -0.15 2.34 -0.96
N SER A 193 -0.75 3.30 -0.29
CA SER A 193 -0.83 4.68 -0.76
C SER A 193 0.05 5.55 0.13
N GLU A 194 0.99 6.23 -0.48
CA GLU A 194 1.95 7.09 0.21
C GLU A 194 1.63 8.54 -0.13
N PRO A 195 1.08 9.32 0.83
CA PRO A 195 0.90 10.73 0.59
C PRO A 195 2.27 11.41 0.47
N SER A 196 2.50 12.03 -0.67
CA SER A 196 3.72 12.82 -0.92
C SER A 196 3.43 14.30 -0.80
N THR A 197 4.42 15.08 -0.46
CA THR A 197 4.29 16.54 -0.37
C THR A 197 4.55 17.19 -1.72
N PRO A 198 3.64 18.05 -2.23
CA PRO A 198 2.33 18.43 -1.66
C PRO A 198 1.23 17.39 -1.92
N LEU A 199 0.20 17.39 -1.07
CA LEU A 199 -0.92 16.45 -1.12
C LEU A 199 -2.04 16.90 -2.07
#